data_fd67ad29f3e705a921e53dbbcc83bdc6
#
_entry.id   fd67ad29f3e705a921e53dbbcc83bdc6
#
_cell.length_a   1.000
_cell.length_b   1.000
_cell.length_c   1.000
_cell.angle_alpha   90.00
_cell.angle_beta   90.00
_cell.angle_gamma   90.00
#
_symmetry.space_group_name_H-M   'P 1'
#
loop_
_entity.id
_entity.type
_entity.pdbx_description
1 polymer ?
#
loop_
_entity_poly.entity_id
_entity_poly.type
_entity_poly.pdbx_seq_one_letter_code
_entity_poly.pdbx_strand_id
1 'polypeptide(L)'
;MTPAERLRALADADDPLVLPGVYDGLSARLARQAGFDALVVSGYSVSAARLGLPDFGYLSQIEMVDAARDLIAAVPGTPVVVDADTGYGNALSAARTARLLHAAGAAGMILEDQQWPKRCGHMEGKRITDRADWLAKIRAVVDLREEGIDMFLIARTDARGVEGLDEAIARAREAATLGADAVFVEAPVDAAEMRRVAGDLADARPVANMVEGGRTPLMPAPELAALGYRVVLWGITGILAAGHALRGAYAALAATGSGPDPSALMTFDEITDAVGLPDHRRLDERYSG
;
A
#
# COMPACT_ATOMS: atom_id res chain seq x y z
N MET A 1 -9.02 16.44 12.92
CA MET A 1 -7.82 15.76 12.40
C MET A 1 -8.20 15.14 11.07
N THR A 2 -7.53 15.54 9.99
CA THR A 2 -7.72 14.95 8.67
C THR A 2 -7.19 13.51 8.62
N PRO A 3 -7.58 12.67 7.63
CA PRO A 3 -7.00 11.34 7.48
C PRO A 3 -5.46 11.35 7.32
N ALA A 4 -4.91 12.34 6.61
CA ALA A 4 -3.46 12.52 6.46
C ALA A 4 -2.76 12.91 7.77
N GLU A 5 -3.34 13.83 8.55
CA GLU A 5 -2.84 14.17 9.90
C GLU A 5 -2.84 12.95 10.83
N ARG A 6 -3.87 12.10 10.73
CA ARG A 6 -3.93 10.86 11.51
C ARG A 6 -2.81 9.88 11.13
N LEU A 7 -2.49 9.73 9.84
CA LEU A 7 -1.35 8.92 9.39
C LEU A 7 -0.02 9.46 9.92
N ARG A 8 0.17 10.79 9.91
CA ARG A 8 1.39 11.41 10.48
C ARG A 8 1.50 11.09 11.97
N ALA A 9 0.42 11.26 12.72
CA ALA A 9 0.41 10.94 14.15
C ALA A 9 0.70 9.46 14.44
N LEU A 10 0.16 8.54 13.63
CA LEU A 10 0.44 7.10 13.75
C LEU A 10 1.90 6.77 13.40
N ALA A 11 2.47 7.41 12.37
CA ALA A 11 3.86 7.20 11.97
C ALA A 11 4.87 7.82 12.97
N ASP A 12 4.45 8.79 13.78
CA ASP A 12 5.26 9.42 14.83
C ASP A 12 5.11 8.74 16.21
N ALA A 13 4.22 7.75 16.35
CA ALA A 13 4.05 6.98 17.58
C ALA A 13 5.31 6.16 17.93
N ASP A 14 5.42 5.67 19.16
CA ASP A 14 6.58 4.90 19.62
C ASP A 14 6.73 3.59 18.81
N ASP A 15 5.63 2.87 18.59
CA ASP A 15 5.61 1.67 17.74
C ASP A 15 5.52 2.03 16.25
N PRO A 16 6.12 1.25 15.36
CA PRO A 16 6.07 1.52 13.92
C PRO A 16 4.65 1.30 13.39
N LEU A 17 4.22 2.17 12.49
CA LEU A 17 2.95 2.02 11.78
C LEU A 17 3.00 0.82 10.84
N VAL A 18 2.24 -0.24 11.14
CA VAL A 18 2.12 -1.41 10.27
C VAL A 18 0.92 -1.25 9.33
N LEU A 19 1.17 -1.32 8.04
CA LEU A 19 0.17 -1.19 6.97
C LEU A 19 0.00 -2.53 6.23
N PRO A 20 -1.06 -3.29 6.51
CA PRO A 20 -1.36 -4.49 5.72
C PRO A 20 -1.86 -4.10 4.33
N GLY A 21 -1.42 -4.86 3.32
CA GLY A 21 -1.86 -4.73 1.93
C GLY A 21 -3.25 -5.29 1.73
N VAL A 22 -4.16 -4.43 1.26
CA VAL A 22 -5.55 -4.77 0.95
C VAL A 22 -5.85 -4.45 -0.51
N TYR A 23 -6.88 -5.06 -1.09
CA TYR A 23 -7.15 -4.98 -2.53
C TYR A 23 -8.63 -4.93 -2.90
N ASP A 24 -9.52 -5.16 -1.91
CA ASP A 24 -10.97 -5.08 -2.03
C ASP A 24 -11.64 -4.75 -0.69
N GLY A 25 -12.94 -4.56 -0.69
CA GLY A 25 -13.69 -4.23 0.53
C GLY A 25 -13.67 -5.33 1.58
N LEU A 26 -13.61 -6.61 1.18
CA LEU A 26 -13.55 -7.72 2.13
C LEU A 26 -12.19 -7.78 2.84
N SER A 27 -11.10 -7.73 2.10
CA SER A 27 -9.74 -7.71 2.68
C SER A 27 -9.54 -6.51 3.61
N ALA A 28 -10.10 -5.34 3.25
CA ALA A 28 -10.05 -4.15 4.09
C ALA A 28 -10.81 -4.32 5.41
N ARG A 29 -12.03 -4.86 5.37
CA ARG A 29 -12.83 -5.12 6.56
C ARG A 29 -12.16 -6.14 7.48
N LEU A 30 -11.62 -7.24 6.93
CA LEU A 30 -10.90 -8.25 7.70
C LEU A 30 -9.64 -7.68 8.35
N ALA A 31 -8.88 -6.84 7.65
CA ALA A 31 -7.72 -6.16 8.22
C ALA A 31 -8.14 -5.22 9.38
N ARG A 32 -9.25 -4.49 9.24
CA ARG A 32 -9.79 -3.67 10.34
C ARG A 32 -10.25 -4.50 11.53
N GLN A 33 -10.91 -5.62 11.31
CA GLN A 33 -11.31 -6.55 12.38
C GLN A 33 -10.10 -7.13 13.12
N ALA A 34 -8.98 -7.34 12.41
CA ALA A 34 -7.71 -7.76 13.01
C ALA A 34 -7.02 -6.67 13.85
N GLY A 35 -7.54 -5.41 13.86
CA GLY A 35 -7.08 -4.33 14.73
C GLY A 35 -6.09 -3.36 14.09
N PHE A 36 -5.87 -3.40 12.77
CA PHE A 36 -4.99 -2.42 12.12
C PHE A 36 -5.61 -1.03 12.06
N ASP A 37 -4.85 0.01 12.45
CA ASP A 37 -5.29 1.40 12.52
C ASP A 37 -5.28 2.12 11.17
N ALA A 38 -4.51 1.63 10.21
CA ALA A 38 -4.43 2.15 8.85
C ALA A 38 -4.11 1.01 7.88
N LEU A 39 -4.38 1.21 6.58
CA LEU A 39 -4.27 0.20 5.53
C LEU A 39 -3.50 0.75 4.32
N VAL A 40 -2.97 -0.14 3.48
CA VAL A 40 -2.43 0.23 2.17
C VAL A 40 -3.12 -0.54 1.04
N VAL A 41 -3.63 0.17 0.03
CA VAL A 41 -4.09 -0.45 -1.22
C VAL A 41 -2.86 -0.84 -2.03
N SER A 42 -2.66 -2.14 -2.20
CA SER A 42 -1.51 -2.70 -2.91
C SER A 42 -1.79 -2.83 -4.40
N GLY A 43 -1.03 -2.11 -5.24
CA GLY A 43 -1.15 -2.20 -6.71
C GLY A 43 -0.94 -3.62 -7.23
N TYR A 44 0.04 -4.34 -6.70
CA TYR A 44 0.25 -5.76 -7.00
C TYR A 44 -1.01 -6.60 -6.73
N SER A 45 -1.59 -6.44 -5.54
CA SER A 45 -2.75 -7.23 -5.12
C SER A 45 -4.01 -6.87 -5.90
N VAL A 46 -4.22 -5.58 -6.22
CA VAL A 46 -5.33 -5.13 -7.09
C VAL A 46 -5.17 -5.68 -8.50
N SER A 47 -3.96 -5.66 -9.10
CA SER A 47 -3.70 -6.25 -10.42
C SER A 47 -4.04 -7.74 -10.44
N ALA A 48 -3.56 -8.48 -9.43
CA ALA A 48 -3.81 -9.92 -9.32
C ALA A 48 -5.29 -10.24 -9.11
N ALA A 49 -5.97 -9.54 -8.20
CA ALA A 49 -7.36 -9.84 -7.84
C ALA A 49 -8.38 -9.35 -8.88
N ARG A 50 -8.19 -8.12 -9.41
CA ARG A 50 -9.17 -7.48 -10.30
C ARG A 50 -8.98 -7.88 -11.76
N LEU A 51 -7.72 -8.00 -12.22
CA LEU A 51 -7.39 -8.26 -13.61
C LEU A 51 -6.95 -9.71 -13.86
N GLY A 52 -6.52 -10.44 -12.82
CA GLY A 52 -5.86 -11.75 -12.98
C GLY A 52 -4.51 -11.63 -13.69
N LEU A 53 -3.86 -10.47 -13.61
CA LEU A 53 -2.61 -10.17 -14.30
C LEU A 53 -1.49 -9.87 -13.30
N PRO A 54 -0.22 -10.14 -13.69
CA PRO A 54 0.94 -9.75 -12.89
C PRO A 54 1.08 -8.23 -12.83
N ASP A 55 1.86 -7.74 -11.87
CA ASP A 55 2.13 -6.31 -11.67
C ASP A 55 3.17 -5.76 -12.67
N PHE A 56 2.70 -5.41 -13.87
CA PHE A 56 3.50 -4.91 -15.01
C PHE A 56 2.95 -3.60 -15.60
N GLY A 57 2.33 -2.76 -14.75
CA GLY A 57 1.76 -1.50 -15.21
C GLY A 57 0.49 -1.65 -16.05
N TYR A 58 -0.28 -2.71 -15.84
CA TYR A 58 -1.57 -2.91 -16.52
C TYR A 58 -2.69 -2.06 -15.94
N LEU A 59 -2.63 -1.76 -14.64
CA LEU A 59 -3.62 -0.89 -14.00
C LEU A 59 -3.48 0.54 -14.48
N SER A 60 -4.56 1.11 -14.94
CA SER A 60 -4.63 2.54 -15.24
C SER A 60 -4.89 3.37 -13.97
N GLN A 61 -4.61 4.68 -14.06
CA GLN A 61 -4.91 5.64 -12.99
C GLN A 61 -6.37 5.51 -12.48
N ILE A 62 -7.33 5.39 -13.40
CA ILE A 62 -8.76 5.35 -13.04
C ILE A 62 -9.14 4.03 -12.38
N GLU A 63 -8.61 2.90 -12.86
CA GLU A 63 -8.85 1.60 -12.23
C GLU A 63 -8.33 1.55 -10.80
N MET A 64 -7.17 2.16 -10.52
CA MET A 64 -6.64 2.25 -9.16
C MET A 64 -7.48 3.19 -8.29
N VAL A 65 -7.89 4.35 -8.80
CA VAL A 65 -8.76 5.29 -8.07
C VAL A 65 -10.11 4.65 -7.74
N ASP A 66 -10.70 3.89 -8.66
CA ASP A 66 -11.97 3.20 -8.44
C ASP A 66 -11.83 2.09 -7.39
N ALA A 67 -10.77 1.26 -7.48
CA ALA A 67 -10.49 0.25 -6.47
C ALA A 67 -10.29 0.89 -5.07
N ALA A 68 -9.55 1.98 -4.99
CA ALA A 68 -9.33 2.70 -3.74
C ALA A 68 -10.65 3.28 -3.17
N ARG A 69 -11.50 3.86 -4.01
CA ARG A 69 -12.81 4.43 -3.60
C ARG A 69 -13.71 3.37 -2.97
N ASP A 70 -13.86 2.22 -3.66
CA ASP A 70 -14.71 1.12 -3.19
C ASP A 70 -14.20 0.56 -1.85
N LEU A 71 -12.89 0.40 -1.75
CA LEU A 71 -12.22 -0.09 -0.54
C LEU A 71 -12.38 0.88 0.64
N ILE A 72 -12.12 2.17 0.43
CA ILE A 72 -12.23 3.21 1.46
C ILE A 72 -13.68 3.30 1.96
N ALA A 73 -14.65 3.20 1.07
CA ALA A 73 -16.06 3.19 1.43
C ALA A 73 -16.44 1.99 2.32
N ALA A 74 -15.74 0.85 2.20
CA ALA A 74 -15.97 -0.33 3.03
C ALA A 74 -15.44 -0.18 4.48
N VAL A 75 -14.52 0.76 4.74
CA VAL A 75 -13.87 0.97 6.04
C VAL A 75 -13.88 2.45 6.46
N PRO A 76 -15.07 3.05 6.63
CA PRO A 76 -15.19 4.47 6.91
C PRO A 76 -14.41 4.87 8.17
N GLY A 77 -13.69 6.01 8.09
CA GLY A 77 -12.89 6.53 9.20
C GLY A 77 -11.52 5.87 9.38
N THR A 78 -11.17 4.86 8.58
CA THR A 78 -9.84 4.25 8.57
C THR A 78 -8.95 4.97 7.57
N PRO A 79 -7.78 5.50 7.96
CA PRO A 79 -6.82 6.06 7.02
C PRO A 79 -6.32 4.99 6.04
N VAL A 80 -6.35 5.31 4.74
CA VAL A 80 -5.89 4.40 3.69
C VAL A 80 -4.83 5.10 2.84
N VAL A 81 -3.66 4.48 2.71
CA VAL A 81 -2.61 4.85 1.75
C VAL A 81 -2.87 4.09 0.46
N VAL A 82 -2.66 4.70 -0.69
CA VAL A 82 -2.87 4.06 -2.00
C VAL A 82 -1.56 4.00 -2.78
N ASP A 83 -1.23 2.82 -3.29
CA ASP A 83 -0.14 2.68 -4.27
C ASP A 83 -0.54 3.41 -5.57
N ALA A 84 0.13 4.51 -5.86
CA ALA A 84 -0.12 5.34 -7.02
C ALA A 84 0.89 5.12 -8.14
N ASP A 85 1.65 4.02 -8.07
CA ASP A 85 2.67 3.68 -9.05
C ASP A 85 3.60 4.88 -9.34
N THR A 86 3.81 5.19 -10.61
CA THR A 86 4.67 6.30 -11.07
C THR A 86 3.95 7.66 -11.11
N GLY A 87 2.68 7.73 -10.67
CA GLY A 87 1.79 8.88 -10.86
C GLY A 87 1.16 8.95 -12.27
N TYR A 88 1.32 7.88 -13.07
CA TYR A 88 0.72 7.68 -14.40
C TYR A 88 1.11 8.75 -15.44
N GLY A 89 2.32 9.29 -15.33
CA GLY A 89 2.87 10.24 -16.31
C GLY A 89 3.90 11.21 -15.71
N ASN A 90 3.82 12.48 -16.08
CA ASN A 90 4.69 13.55 -15.59
C ASN A 90 4.18 14.16 -14.26
N ALA A 91 4.78 15.28 -13.82
CA ALA A 91 4.41 15.98 -12.60
C ALA A 91 2.92 16.40 -12.56
N LEU A 92 2.36 16.84 -13.70
CA LEU A 92 0.94 17.21 -13.80
C LEU A 92 0.02 15.98 -13.64
N SER A 93 0.43 14.83 -14.16
CA SER A 93 -0.28 13.57 -13.99
C SER A 93 -0.25 13.10 -12.52
N ALA A 94 0.90 13.23 -11.86
CA ALA A 94 1.04 12.90 -10.43
C ALA A 94 0.16 13.80 -9.55
N ALA A 95 0.13 15.10 -9.79
CA ALA A 95 -0.78 16.05 -9.12
C ALA A 95 -2.25 15.69 -9.37
N ARG A 96 -2.63 15.33 -10.62
CA ARG A 96 -3.98 14.86 -10.94
C ARG A 96 -4.33 13.57 -10.19
N THR A 97 -3.40 12.63 -10.09
CA THR A 97 -3.58 11.38 -9.34
C THR A 97 -3.86 11.67 -7.87
N ALA A 98 -3.05 12.54 -7.23
CA ALA A 98 -3.26 12.95 -5.85
C ALA A 98 -4.65 13.58 -5.62
N ARG A 99 -5.10 14.47 -6.53
CA ARG A 99 -6.45 15.06 -6.47
C ARG A 99 -7.56 14.01 -6.54
N LEU A 100 -7.43 13.04 -7.45
CA LEU A 100 -8.42 11.98 -7.62
C LEU A 100 -8.46 11.04 -6.40
N LEU A 101 -7.30 10.66 -5.87
CA LEU A 101 -7.21 9.83 -4.66
C LEU A 101 -7.74 10.57 -3.42
N HIS A 102 -7.40 11.85 -3.24
CA HIS A 102 -7.95 12.67 -2.17
C HIS A 102 -9.48 12.76 -2.26
N ALA A 103 -10.03 13.01 -3.45
CA ALA A 103 -11.48 13.04 -3.68
C ALA A 103 -12.15 11.68 -3.44
N ALA A 104 -11.44 10.57 -3.61
CA ALA A 104 -11.89 9.21 -3.25
C ALA A 104 -11.81 8.94 -1.74
N GLY A 105 -11.23 9.85 -0.93
CA GLY A 105 -11.09 9.73 0.52
C GLY A 105 -9.77 9.09 0.98
N ALA A 106 -8.79 8.94 0.10
CA ALA A 106 -7.47 8.43 0.49
C ALA A 106 -6.76 9.38 1.45
N ALA A 107 -6.11 8.82 2.46
CA ALA A 107 -5.32 9.55 3.45
C ALA A 107 -3.89 9.83 2.98
N GLY A 108 -3.37 9.01 2.09
CA GLY A 108 -2.02 9.12 1.57
C GLY A 108 -1.83 8.35 0.27
N MET A 109 -0.64 8.51 -0.32
CA MET A 109 -0.23 7.80 -1.52
C MET A 109 1.25 7.43 -1.49
N ILE A 110 1.59 6.35 -2.20
CA ILE A 110 2.97 5.98 -2.53
C ILE A 110 3.23 6.42 -3.97
N LEU A 111 4.34 7.12 -4.21
CA LEU A 111 4.72 7.61 -5.53
C LEU A 111 6.17 7.23 -5.85
N GLU A 112 6.34 6.38 -6.87
CA GLU A 112 7.64 5.81 -7.21
C GLU A 112 8.32 6.49 -8.40
N ASP A 113 9.65 6.27 -8.52
CA ASP A 113 10.51 6.83 -9.57
C ASP A 113 10.69 5.91 -10.80
N GLN A 114 9.95 4.80 -10.90
CA GLN A 114 10.05 3.94 -12.07
C GLN A 114 9.59 4.64 -13.37
N GLN A 115 10.17 4.20 -14.49
CA GLN A 115 9.65 4.51 -15.81
C GLN A 115 8.45 3.61 -16.13
N TRP A 116 7.42 4.19 -16.75
CA TRP A 116 6.28 3.41 -17.25
C TRP A 116 6.65 2.63 -18.53
N PRO A 117 6.17 1.38 -18.73
CA PRO A 117 5.41 0.59 -17.78
C PRO A 117 6.30 0.07 -16.63
N LYS A 118 5.80 0.24 -15.40
CA LYS A 118 6.52 -0.17 -14.19
C LYS A 118 6.49 -1.69 -14.00
N ARG A 119 7.27 -2.18 -13.05
CA ARG A 119 7.26 -3.57 -12.58
C ARG A 119 7.24 -3.62 -11.06
N CYS A 120 6.80 -4.76 -10.51
CA CYS A 120 6.93 -4.98 -9.07
C CYS A 120 8.37 -4.73 -8.59
N GLY A 121 8.53 -4.02 -7.46
CA GLY A 121 9.82 -3.61 -6.92
C GLY A 121 10.83 -4.73 -6.66
N HIS A 122 10.35 -5.94 -6.42
CA HIS A 122 11.18 -7.13 -6.22
C HIS A 122 11.54 -7.89 -7.52
N MET A 123 11.03 -7.45 -8.67
CA MET A 123 11.35 -8.01 -10.00
C MET A 123 12.59 -7.36 -10.62
N GLU A 124 13.17 -8.05 -11.61
CA GLU A 124 14.29 -7.53 -12.42
C GLU A 124 13.84 -6.72 -13.62
N GLY A 125 14.80 -5.97 -14.22
CA GLY A 125 14.56 -5.19 -15.43
C GLY A 125 13.74 -3.93 -15.21
N LYS A 126 13.72 -3.41 -13.99
CA LYS A 126 13.19 -2.05 -13.69
C LYS A 126 14.05 -0.99 -14.37
N ARG A 127 13.41 0.12 -14.72
CA ARG A 127 14.06 1.35 -15.14
C ARG A 127 13.50 2.49 -14.32
N ILE A 128 14.33 3.46 -13.99
CA ILE A 128 13.94 4.65 -13.23
C ILE A 128 14.03 5.90 -14.09
N THR A 129 13.27 6.91 -13.72
CA THR A 129 13.34 8.24 -14.34
C THR A 129 14.54 9.02 -13.80
N ASP A 130 14.94 10.07 -14.49
CA ASP A 130 15.90 11.01 -13.95
C ASP A 130 15.43 11.54 -12.59
N ARG A 131 16.40 11.77 -11.69
CA ARG A 131 16.12 12.25 -10.33
C ARG A 131 15.29 13.54 -10.36
N ALA A 132 15.65 14.49 -11.20
CA ALA A 132 14.94 15.77 -11.33
C ALA A 132 13.48 15.60 -11.73
N ASP A 133 13.18 14.67 -12.66
CA ASP A 133 11.82 14.39 -13.12
C ASP A 133 10.94 13.80 -12.00
N TRP A 134 11.51 12.84 -11.21
CA TRP A 134 10.80 12.28 -10.07
C TRP A 134 10.59 13.32 -8.97
N LEU A 135 11.60 14.11 -8.62
CA LEU A 135 11.48 15.18 -7.62
C LEU A 135 10.48 16.26 -8.05
N ALA A 136 10.33 16.51 -9.35
CA ALA A 136 9.27 17.39 -9.85
C ALA A 136 7.86 16.82 -9.58
N LYS A 137 7.68 15.49 -9.68
CA LYS A 137 6.41 14.82 -9.29
C LYS A 137 6.15 14.95 -7.79
N ILE A 138 7.17 14.70 -6.95
CA ILE A 138 7.08 14.86 -5.49
C ILE A 138 6.64 16.27 -5.14
N ARG A 139 7.34 17.28 -5.68
CA ARG A 139 7.01 18.71 -5.46
C ARG A 139 5.58 19.02 -5.86
N ALA A 140 5.16 18.59 -7.05
CA ALA A 140 3.81 18.87 -7.56
C ALA A 140 2.71 18.27 -6.66
N VAL A 141 2.96 17.17 -5.96
CA VAL A 141 2.02 16.60 -4.98
C VAL A 141 2.09 17.36 -3.65
N VAL A 142 3.27 17.74 -3.19
CA VAL A 142 3.44 18.51 -1.95
C VAL A 142 2.78 19.88 -2.05
N ASP A 143 2.95 20.58 -3.18
CA ASP A 143 2.39 21.92 -3.42
C ASP A 143 0.85 21.93 -3.36
N LEU A 144 0.18 20.78 -3.56
CA LEU A 144 -1.29 20.68 -3.42
C LEU A 144 -1.80 20.95 -2.00
N ARG A 145 -0.93 20.87 -0.99
CA ARG A 145 -1.29 21.21 0.39
C ARG A 145 -1.72 22.68 0.52
N GLU A 146 -1.13 23.57 -0.28
CA GLU A 146 -1.53 24.98 -0.33
C GLU A 146 -2.95 25.17 -0.87
N GLU A 147 -3.45 24.18 -1.64
CA GLU A 147 -4.81 24.15 -2.16
C GLU A 147 -5.79 23.38 -1.25
N GLY A 148 -5.34 22.94 -0.06
CA GLY A 148 -6.16 22.17 0.89
C GLY A 148 -6.24 20.68 0.55
N ILE A 149 -5.46 20.18 -0.42
CA ILE A 149 -5.38 18.76 -0.75
C ILE A 149 -4.20 18.16 0.00
N ASP A 150 -4.47 17.74 1.23
CA ASP A 150 -3.46 17.17 2.12
C ASP A 150 -3.44 15.64 2.00
N MET A 151 -2.29 15.11 1.56
CA MET A 151 -2.02 13.69 1.41
C MET A 151 -0.76 13.32 2.18
N PHE A 152 -0.78 12.21 2.93
CA PHE A 152 0.45 11.60 3.45
C PHE A 152 1.23 11.00 2.29
N LEU A 153 2.32 11.65 1.89
CA LEU A 153 3.12 11.25 0.73
C LEU A 153 4.28 10.36 1.14
N ILE A 154 4.28 9.12 0.66
CA ILE A 154 5.41 8.19 0.73
C ILE A 154 6.17 8.27 -0.58
N ALA A 155 7.36 8.85 -0.56
CA ALA A 155 8.24 8.95 -1.73
C ALA A 155 9.06 7.67 -1.86
N ARG A 156 8.74 6.83 -2.86
CA ARG A 156 9.41 5.57 -3.12
C ARG A 156 10.45 5.72 -4.22
N THR A 157 11.63 5.12 -3.99
CA THR A 157 12.66 4.99 -5.03
C THR A 157 13.04 3.53 -5.24
N ASP A 158 13.08 3.12 -6.49
CA ASP A 158 13.57 1.82 -6.95
C ASP A 158 15.04 1.86 -7.40
N ALA A 159 15.73 2.98 -7.20
CA ALA A 159 17.11 3.22 -7.62
C ALA A 159 18.11 2.21 -7.04
N ARG A 160 17.84 1.64 -5.86
CA ARG A 160 18.71 0.62 -5.27
C ARG A 160 18.99 -0.54 -6.23
N GLY A 161 17.96 -1.00 -6.95
CA GLY A 161 18.08 -2.11 -7.89
C GLY A 161 18.66 -1.74 -9.26
N VAL A 162 18.81 -0.45 -9.58
CA VAL A 162 19.21 0.08 -10.90
C VAL A 162 20.54 0.80 -10.82
N GLU A 163 20.73 1.70 -9.87
CA GLU A 163 21.88 2.61 -9.72
C GLU A 163 22.64 2.41 -8.41
N GLY A 164 22.09 1.59 -7.49
CA GLY A 164 22.73 1.25 -6.22
C GLY A 164 22.15 2.01 -5.01
N LEU A 165 22.60 1.59 -3.83
CA LEU A 165 22.05 2.05 -2.56
C LEU A 165 22.33 3.53 -2.29
N ASP A 166 23.52 4.04 -2.67
CA ASP A 166 23.91 5.43 -2.45
C ASP A 166 22.98 6.39 -3.18
N GLU A 167 22.66 6.09 -4.43
CA GLU A 167 21.73 6.87 -5.23
C GLU A 167 20.31 6.80 -4.67
N ALA A 168 19.85 5.62 -4.24
CA ALA A 168 18.54 5.48 -3.63
C ALA A 168 18.40 6.32 -2.35
N ILE A 169 19.40 6.30 -1.47
CA ILE A 169 19.42 7.12 -0.26
C ILE A 169 19.45 8.62 -0.60
N ALA A 170 20.25 9.03 -1.60
CA ALA A 170 20.30 10.42 -2.04
C ALA A 170 18.93 10.92 -2.54
N ARG A 171 18.27 10.14 -3.42
CA ARG A 171 16.91 10.44 -3.90
C ARG A 171 15.90 10.57 -2.76
N ALA A 172 15.89 9.59 -1.85
CA ALA A 172 14.98 9.59 -0.70
C ALA A 172 15.17 10.82 0.19
N ARG A 173 16.43 11.21 0.46
CA ARG A 173 16.76 12.41 1.27
C ARG A 173 16.29 13.69 0.58
N GLU A 174 16.48 13.84 -0.71
CA GLU A 174 15.98 14.99 -1.47
C GLU A 174 14.45 15.05 -1.47
N ALA A 175 13.76 13.92 -1.62
CA ALA A 175 12.30 13.86 -1.54
C ALA A 175 11.78 14.29 -0.15
N ALA A 176 12.44 13.85 0.93
CA ALA A 176 12.12 14.30 2.28
C ALA A 176 12.31 15.82 2.44
N THR A 177 13.39 16.38 1.90
CA THR A 177 13.65 17.84 1.92
C THR A 177 12.57 18.63 1.17
N LEU A 178 11.97 18.04 0.14
CA LEU A 178 10.83 18.65 -0.59
C LEU A 178 9.50 18.54 0.15
N GLY A 179 9.42 17.79 1.26
CA GLY A 179 8.23 17.68 2.08
C GLY A 179 7.46 16.37 1.94
N ALA A 180 8.07 15.31 1.39
CA ALA A 180 7.49 13.97 1.53
C ALA A 180 7.39 13.60 3.02
N ASP A 181 6.28 12.95 3.41
CA ASP A 181 6.03 12.58 4.82
C ASP A 181 6.84 11.38 5.27
N ALA A 182 7.11 10.46 4.35
CA ALA A 182 7.94 9.29 4.56
C ALA A 182 8.72 8.94 3.28
N VAL A 183 9.80 8.20 3.43
CA VAL A 183 10.66 7.79 2.30
C VAL A 183 10.82 6.28 2.27
N PHE A 184 10.80 5.74 1.07
CA PHE A 184 10.81 4.31 0.85
C PHE A 184 11.87 3.93 -0.18
N VAL A 185 12.95 3.30 0.29
CA VAL A 185 13.97 2.66 -0.56
C VAL A 185 13.56 1.20 -0.78
N GLU A 186 13.22 0.87 -2.02
CA GLU A 186 12.71 -0.46 -2.37
C GLU A 186 13.82 -1.51 -2.45
N ALA A 187 13.53 -2.68 -1.89
CA ALA A 187 14.29 -3.92 -2.01
C ALA A 187 15.76 -3.83 -1.53
N PRO A 188 16.09 -3.33 -0.33
CA PRO A 188 17.38 -3.60 0.28
C PRO A 188 17.55 -5.12 0.44
N VAL A 189 18.75 -5.66 0.16
CA VAL A 189 18.94 -7.10 0.00
C VAL A 189 19.47 -7.83 1.23
N ASP A 190 19.90 -7.09 2.23
CA ASP A 190 20.40 -7.67 3.48
C ASP A 190 20.19 -6.71 4.67
N ALA A 191 20.45 -7.23 5.86
CA ALA A 191 20.31 -6.47 7.10
C ALA A 191 21.30 -5.30 7.23
N ALA A 192 22.41 -5.30 6.50
CA ALA A 192 23.37 -4.19 6.51
C ALA A 192 22.83 -3.01 5.70
N GLU A 193 22.29 -3.27 4.51
CA GLU A 193 21.61 -2.26 3.71
C GLU A 193 20.37 -1.70 4.45
N MET A 194 19.57 -2.56 5.09
CA MET A 194 18.41 -2.12 5.86
C MET A 194 18.81 -1.18 7.01
N ARG A 195 19.85 -1.52 7.79
CA ARG A 195 20.38 -0.65 8.84
C ARG A 195 20.88 0.68 8.28
N ARG A 196 21.54 0.65 7.13
CA ARG A 196 22.06 1.85 6.49
C ARG A 196 20.93 2.74 6.01
N VAL A 197 19.89 2.20 5.34
CA VAL A 197 18.70 2.95 4.92
C VAL A 197 18.03 3.62 6.13
N ALA A 198 17.77 2.86 7.18
CA ALA A 198 17.11 3.38 8.38
C ALA A 198 17.97 4.47 9.08
N GLY A 199 19.28 4.26 9.20
CA GLY A 199 20.17 5.20 9.85
C GLY A 199 20.39 6.50 9.04
N ASP A 200 20.64 6.38 7.74
CA ASP A 200 20.88 7.53 6.85
C ASP A 200 19.62 8.38 6.61
N LEU A 201 18.41 7.82 6.85
CA LEU A 201 17.11 8.47 6.64
C LEU A 201 16.28 8.57 7.92
N ALA A 202 16.89 8.51 9.10
CA ALA A 202 16.20 8.48 10.39
C ALA A 202 15.21 9.65 10.59
N ASP A 203 15.54 10.83 10.10
CA ASP A 203 14.72 12.04 10.21
C ASP A 203 13.59 12.10 9.15
N ALA A 204 13.53 11.12 8.24
CA ALA A 204 12.63 11.12 7.09
C ALA A 204 11.56 10.02 7.13
N ARG A 205 11.32 9.42 8.29
CA ARG A 205 10.39 8.28 8.48
C ARG A 205 10.60 7.17 7.45
N PRO A 206 11.72 6.42 7.52
CA PRO A 206 11.99 5.35 6.57
C PRO A 206 10.92 4.26 6.62
N VAL A 207 10.54 3.78 5.43
CA VAL A 207 9.54 2.73 5.21
C VAL A 207 10.22 1.42 4.87
N ALA A 208 9.85 0.32 5.55
CA ALA A 208 10.25 -1.02 5.21
C ALA A 208 9.12 -1.76 4.49
N ASN A 209 9.41 -2.46 3.40
CA ASN A 209 8.45 -3.30 2.68
C ASN A 209 8.81 -4.78 2.86
N MET A 210 7.95 -5.49 3.57
CA MET A 210 8.07 -6.93 3.84
C MET A 210 7.25 -7.69 2.81
N VAL A 211 7.95 -8.33 1.88
CA VAL A 211 7.34 -9.10 0.79
C VAL A 211 7.78 -10.55 0.91
N GLU A 212 6.83 -11.44 1.17
CA GLU A 212 7.08 -12.87 1.28
C GLU A 212 7.63 -13.43 -0.04
N GLY A 213 8.79 -14.05 0.03
CA GLY A 213 9.52 -14.53 -1.15
C GLY A 213 10.21 -13.44 -1.96
N GLY A 214 10.21 -12.18 -1.47
CA GLY A 214 10.92 -11.07 -2.08
C GLY A 214 12.43 -11.07 -1.85
N ARG A 215 13.08 -9.95 -2.17
CA ARG A 215 14.56 -9.81 -2.04
C ARG A 215 15.00 -9.34 -0.65
N THR A 216 14.14 -8.58 0.03
CA THR A 216 14.43 -8.03 1.36
C THR A 216 14.24 -9.13 2.41
N PRO A 217 15.18 -9.32 3.34
CA PRO A 217 14.99 -10.22 4.46
C PRO A 217 13.76 -9.83 5.28
N LEU A 218 12.88 -10.80 5.57
CA LEU A 218 11.72 -10.56 6.40
C LEU A 218 12.15 -10.36 7.84
N MET A 219 11.65 -9.30 8.47
CA MET A 219 11.85 -8.97 9.88
C MET A 219 10.51 -8.57 10.51
N PRO A 220 10.26 -8.94 11.77
CA PRO A 220 9.07 -8.48 12.48
C PRO A 220 9.15 -6.98 12.78
N ALA A 221 8.00 -6.32 12.91
CA ALA A 221 7.92 -4.89 13.11
C ALA A 221 8.75 -4.34 14.29
N PRO A 222 8.85 -5.02 15.46
CA PRO A 222 9.71 -4.55 16.56
C PRO A 222 11.20 -4.52 16.20
N GLU A 223 11.69 -5.48 15.40
CA GLU A 223 13.08 -5.47 14.94
C GLU A 223 13.32 -4.34 13.93
N LEU A 224 12.37 -4.09 13.04
CA LEU A 224 12.43 -2.95 12.10
C LEU A 224 12.41 -1.61 12.85
N ALA A 225 11.59 -1.47 13.89
CA ALA A 225 11.58 -0.30 14.76
C ALA A 225 12.95 -0.07 15.43
N ALA A 226 13.57 -1.13 15.93
CA ALA A 226 14.90 -1.07 16.53
C ALA A 226 16.00 -0.63 15.54
N LEU A 227 15.80 -0.88 14.24
CA LEU A 227 16.67 -0.35 13.19
C LEU A 227 16.39 1.14 12.85
N GLY A 228 15.22 1.66 13.22
CA GLY A 228 14.80 3.05 12.96
C GLY A 228 13.69 3.20 11.91
N TYR A 229 13.13 2.11 11.39
CA TYR A 229 11.96 2.18 10.50
C TYR A 229 10.72 2.64 11.25
N ARG A 230 9.93 3.52 10.61
CA ARG A 230 8.72 4.12 11.19
C ARG A 230 7.43 3.60 10.58
N VAL A 231 7.49 3.11 9.35
CA VAL A 231 6.36 2.52 8.63
C VAL A 231 6.77 1.16 8.09
N VAL A 232 5.91 0.15 8.24
CA VAL A 232 6.16 -1.21 7.78
C VAL A 232 5.01 -1.65 6.89
N LEU A 233 5.30 -1.95 5.63
CA LEU A 233 4.33 -2.46 4.66
C LEU A 233 4.39 -3.99 4.63
N TRP A 234 3.23 -4.64 4.65
CA TRP A 234 3.03 -6.06 4.31
C TRP A 234 2.09 -6.13 3.11
N GLY A 235 2.61 -5.69 1.95
CA GLY A 235 1.79 -5.33 0.79
C GLY A 235 1.05 -6.49 0.13
N ILE A 236 1.52 -7.75 0.25
CA ILE A 236 0.98 -8.89 -0.50
C ILE A 236 0.50 -10.05 0.36
N THR A 237 0.69 -10.03 1.67
CA THR A 237 0.31 -11.12 2.58
C THR A 237 -1.15 -11.57 2.37
N GLY A 238 -2.07 -10.60 2.28
CA GLY A 238 -3.50 -10.89 2.11
C GLY A 238 -3.82 -11.64 0.82
N ILE A 239 -3.25 -11.20 -0.32
CA ILE A 239 -3.50 -11.86 -1.62
C ILE A 239 -2.83 -13.23 -1.70
N LEU A 240 -1.65 -13.41 -1.10
CA LEU A 240 -0.99 -14.72 -1.03
C LEU A 240 -1.81 -15.71 -0.20
N ALA A 241 -2.32 -15.29 0.96
CA ALA A 241 -3.19 -16.11 1.80
C ALA A 241 -4.48 -16.49 1.08
N ALA A 242 -5.16 -15.51 0.45
CA ALA A 242 -6.37 -15.74 -0.33
C ALA A 242 -6.11 -16.71 -1.51
N GLY A 243 -5.04 -16.51 -2.27
CA GLY A 243 -4.67 -17.38 -3.39
C GLY A 243 -4.40 -18.81 -2.94
N HIS A 244 -3.74 -19.00 -1.79
CA HIS A 244 -3.51 -20.32 -1.20
C HIS A 244 -4.84 -21.00 -0.84
N ALA A 245 -5.73 -20.32 -0.13
CA ALA A 245 -7.02 -20.83 0.30
C ALA A 245 -7.94 -21.18 -0.90
N LEU A 246 -8.07 -20.27 -1.86
CA LEU A 246 -8.88 -20.47 -3.08
C LEU A 246 -8.39 -21.66 -3.90
N ARG A 247 -7.07 -21.79 -4.09
CA ARG A 247 -6.48 -22.93 -4.81
C ARG A 247 -6.84 -24.25 -4.15
N GLY A 248 -6.76 -24.36 -2.81
CA GLY A 248 -7.13 -25.55 -2.06
C GLY A 248 -8.63 -25.87 -2.18
N ALA A 249 -9.48 -24.86 -2.01
CA ALA A 249 -10.92 -25.02 -2.07
C ALA A 249 -11.40 -25.47 -3.46
N TYR A 250 -10.90 -24.85 -4.53
CA TYR A 250 -11.27 -25.23 -5.90
C TYR A 250 -10.68 -26.58 -6.33
N ALA A 251 -9.50 -26.96 -5.83
CA ALA A 251 -8.95 -28.29 -6.07
C ALA A 251 -9.83 -29.39 -5.43
N ALA A 252 -10.33 -29.19 -4.20
CA ALA A 252 -11.25 -30.10 -3.54
C ALA A 252 -12.57 -30.25 -4.31
N LEU A 253 -13.18 -29.10 -4.72
CA LEU A 253 -14.40 -29.10 -5.53
C LEU A 253 -14.22 -29.85 -6.87
N ALA A 254 -13.08 -29.60 -7.56
CA ALA A 254 -12.81 -30.24 -8.83
C ALA A 254 -12.61 -31.78 -8.72
N ALA A 255 -11.97 -32.21 -7.62
CA ALA A 255 -11.69 -33.64 -7.41
C ALA A 255 -12.88 -34.45 -6.95
N THR A 256 -13.80 -33.87 -6.18
CA THR A 256 -14.84 -34.63 -5.46
C THR A 256 -16.28 -34.22 -5.83
N GLY A 257 -16.46 -33.06 -6.48
CA GLY A 257 -17.77 -32.42 -6.64
C GLY A 257 -18.38 -31.90 -5.34
N SER A 258 -17.60 -31.89 -4.25
CA SER A 258 -17.99 -31.40 -2.91
C SER A 258 -17.00 -30.34 -2.42
N GLY A 259 -17.47 -29.44 -1.56
CA GLY A 259 -16.60 -28.44 -0.95
C GLY A 259 -15.47 -29.07 -0.12
N PRO A 260 -14.47 -28.29 0.26
CA PRO A 260 -13.43 -28.69 1.21
C PRO A 260 -14.04 -28.92 2.60
N ASP A 261 -13.22 -29.43 3.55
CA ASP A 261 -13.62 -29.53 4.95
C ASP A 261 -14.15 -28.17 5.45
N PRO A 262 -15.35 -28.11 6.04
CA PRO A 262 -15.92 -26.86 6.54
C PRO A 262 -15.02 -26.09 7.50
N SER A 263 -14.16 -26.80 8.26
CA SER A 263 -13.18 -26.16 9.18
C SER A 263 -12.09 -25.35 8.46
N ALA A 264 -11.92 -25.54 7.14
CA ALA A 264 -11.00 -24.77 6.32
C ALA A 264 -11.64 -23.51 5.71
N LEU A 265 -12.91 -23.24 6.00
CA LEU A 265 -13.67 -22.11 5.47
C LEU A 265 -14.18 -21.23 6.61
N MET A 266 -14.40 -19.96 6.30
CA MET A 266 -15.28 -19.13 7.14
C MET A 266 -16.69 -19.71 7.10
N THR A 267 -17.40 -19.67 8.21
CA THR A 267 -18.83 -19.98 8.24
C THR A 267 -19.63 -18.90 7.49
N PHE A 268 -20.86 -19.24 7.14
CA PHE A 268 -21.77 -18.27 6.50
C PHE A 268 -22.03 -17.06 7.42
N ASP A 269 -22.11 -17.27 8.73
CA ASP A 269 -22.30 -16.18 9.70
C ASP A 269 -21.05 -15.30 9.80
N GLU A 270 -19.85 -15.89 9.88
CA GLU A 270 -18.60 -15.12 9.93
C GLU A 270 -18.42 -14.22 8.69
N ILE A 271 -18.67 -14.74 7.47
CA ILE A 271 -18.51 -13.91 6.27
C ILE A 271 -19.58 -12.82 6.18
N THR A 272 -20.84 -13.10 6.58
CA THR A 272 -21.91 -12.11 6.56
C THR A 272 -21.70 -11.02 7.61
N ASP A 273 -21.18 -11.38 8.79
CA ASP A 273 -20.77 -10.41 9.81
C ASP A 273 -19.61 -9.55 9.33
N ALA A 274 -18.60 -10.16 8.69
CA ALA A 274 -17.47 -9.43 8.14
C ALA A 274 -17.88 -8.36 7.13
N VAL A 275 -18.90 -8.62 6.31
CA VAL A 275 -19.44 -7.63 5.36
C VAL A 275 -20.52 -6.72 5.94
N GLY A 276 -20.82 -6.81 7.25
CA GLY A 276 -21.66 -5.86 7.98
C GLY A 276 -23.17 -6.16 7.93
N LEU A 277 -23.58 -7.42 7.71
CA LEU A 277 -24.99 -7.80 7.69
C LEU A 277 -25.79 -7.32 8.91
N PRO A 278 -25.28 -7.32 10.16
CA PRO A 278 -26.04 -6.82 11.31
C PRO A 278 -26.44 -5.35 11.17
N ASP A 279 -25.57 -4.51 10.62
CA ASP A 279 -25.86 -3.09 10.39
C ASP A 279 -26.94 -2.91 9.33
N HIS A 280 -26.86 -3.69 8.25
CA HIS A 280 -27.84 -3.65 7.17
C HIS A 280 -29.21 -4.14 7.65
N ARG A 281 -29.29 -5.16 8.50
CA ARG A 281 -30.56 -5.60 9.12
C ARG A 281 -31.20 -4.49 9.96
N ARG A 282 -30.41 -3.77 10.79
CA ARG A 282 -30.91 -2.63 11.56
C ARG A 282 -31.45 -1.51 10.68
N LEU A 283 -30.80 -1.25 9.55
CA LEU A 283 -31.26 -0.26 8.58
C LEU A 283 -32.55 -0.71 7.89
N ASP A 284 -32.63 -1.98 7.50
CA ASP A 284 -33.81 -2.55 6.86
C ASP A 284 -35.03 -2.50 7.80
N GLU A 285 -34.90 -2.95 9.04
CA GLU A 285 -35.91 -2.84 10.08
C GLU A 285 -36.40 -1.40 10.28
N ARG A 286 -35.48 -0.42 10.23
CA ARG A 286 -35.79 1.00 10.39
C ARG A 286 -36.62 1.55 9.22
N TYR A 287 -36.43 1.05 8.00
CA TYR A 287 -37.03 1.62 6.79
C TYR A 287 -38.13 0.76 6.15
N SER A 288 -38.29 -0.50 6.58
CA SER A 288 -39.30 -1.44 6.06
C SER A 288 -40.57 -1.51 6.92
N GLY A 289 -40.70 -0.66 7.99
CA GLY A 289 -41.82 -0.62 8.94
C GLY A 289 -42.97 0.24 8.52
#